data_2ea749e28e6241b6530fdf91e7f12f29
#
_entry.id   2ea749e28e6241b6530fdf91e7f12f29
#
_cell.length_a   1.000
_cell.length_b   1.000
_cell.length_c   1.000
_cell.angle_alpha   90.00
_cell.angle_beta   90.00
_cell.angle_gamma   90.00
#
_symmetry.space_group_name_H-M   'P 1'
#
loop_
_entity.id
_entity.type
_entity.pdbx_description
1 polymer ?
#
loop_
_entity_poly.entity_id
_entity_poly.type
_entity_poly.pdbx_seq_one_letter_code
_entity_poly.pdbx_strand_id
1 'polypeptide(L)'
;MADANPYLTEVVSPSGAYAVRTADNEVRMSHWIRSAVLVDGTGAMLLDFGASWSADTIRWIDETHVAIDLRRYPGDRSARLIVDATTHTAVVDGATLTFTELARWLR
;
A
#
# COMPACT_ATOMS: atom_id res chain seq x y z
N MET A 1 4.99 -1.74 25.77
CA MET A 1 5.07 -1.67 25.14
C MET A 1 4.96 -1.08 24.25
N ALA A 2 5.09 -0.94 24.07
CA ALA A 2 5.01 -0.47 23.46
C ALA A 2 4.95 -0.27 22.49
N ASP A 3 4.69 -0.44 22.05
CA ASP A 3 4.87 -0.09 21.18
C ASP A 3 4.20 0.73 20.54
N ALA A 4 4.35 1.68 20.47
CA ALA A 4 3.85 2.77 19.70
C ALA A 4 4.00 2.58 18.21
N ASN A 5 4.05 1.39 17.76
CA ASN A 5 4.05 1.09 16.33
C ASN A 5 2.61 1.28 15.82
N PRO A 6 2.35 2.27 14.93
CA PRO A 6 1.01 2.49 14.40
C PRO A 6 0.57 1.42 13.41
N TYR A 7 1.48 0.57 12.97
CA TYR A 7 1.17 -0.43 11.94
C TYR A 7 0.84 -1.75 12.58
N LEU A 8 -0.34 -2.29 12.26
CA LEU A 8 -0.87 -3.50 12.88
C LEU A 8 -0.48 -4.76 12.12
N THR A 9 -0.16 -4.64 10.83
CA THR A 9 0.12 -5.79 9.97
C THR A 9 1.25 -5.46 9.02
N GLU A 10 2.05 -6.47 8.75
CA GLU A 10 3.13 -6.34 7.79
C GLU A 10 3.08 -7.55 6.85
N VAL A 11 3.04 -7.29 5.54
CA VAL A 11 3.07 -8.33 4.52
C VAL A 11 4.42 -8.25 3.83
N VAL A 12 5.28 -9.21 4.14
CA VAL A 12 6.70 -9.19 3.78
C VAL A 12 6.90 -9.93 2.46
N SER A 13 7.79 -9.41 1.61
CA SER A 13 8.18 -10.11 0.38
C SER A 13 8.89 -11.42 0.72
N PRO A 14 8.97 -12.38 -0.22
CA PRO A 14 9.54 -13.71 0.08
C PRO A 14 10.93 -13.68 0.70
N SER A 15 11.82 -12.75 0.28
CA SER A 15 13.16 -12.65 0.86
C SER A 15 13.23 -11.73 2.08
N GLY A 16 12.18 -10.96 2.34
CA GLY A 16 12.20 -9.96 3.40
C GLY A 16 12.80 -8.62 2.98
N ALA A 17 13.15 -8.44 1.69
CA ALA A 17 13.76 -7.20 1.22
C ALA A 17 12.79 -6.02 1.23
N TYR A 18 11.49 -6.31 1.13
CA TYR A 18 10.44 -5.28 1.11
C TYR A 18 9.26 -5.75 1.94
N ALA A 19 8.45 -4.80 2.36
CA ALA A 19 7.20 -5.11 3.06
C ALA A 19 6.15 -4.03 2.80
N VAL A 20 4.89 -4.43 2.85
CA VAL A 20 3.78 -3.49 2.89
C VAL A 20 3.26 -3.49 4.32
N ARG A 21 3.33 -2.36 4.98
CA ARG A 21 2.84 -2.18 6.35
C ARG A 21 1.48 -1.52 6.31
N THR A 22 0.57 -2.02 7.15
CA THR A 22 -0.79 -1.50 7.21
C THR A 22 -1.15 -1.07 8.62
N ALA A 23 -2.05 -0.10 8.70
CA ALA A 23 -2.64 0.34 9.95
C ALA A 23 -4.14 0.55 9.74
N ASP A 24 -4.96 0.03 10.64
CA ASP A 24 -6.39 0.22 10.58
C ASP A 24 -6.76 1.51 11.31
N ASN A 25 -7.48 2.37 10.61
CA ASN A 25 -7.91 3.66 11.13
C ASN A 25 -9.42 3.78 11.03
N GLU A 26 -10.05 4.13 12.13
CA GLU A 26 -11.48 4.41 12.11
C GLU A 26 -11.72 5.80 11.54
N VAL A 27 -12.60 5.86 10.53
CA VAL A 27 -13.03 7.11 9.93
C VAL A 27 -14.55 7.13 10.00
N ARG A 28 -15.14 7.96 10.77
CA ARG A 28 -16.59 8.03 10.99
C ARG A 28 -17.19 6.71 11.49
N MET A 29 -17.92 6.71 12.48
CA MET A 29 -18.93 5.76 12.93
C MET A 29 -18.73 4.31 12.45
N SER A 30 -17.64 3.69 12.82
CA SER A 30 -17.34 2.29 12.53
C SER A 30 -16.89 1.98 11.11
N HIS A 31 -16.63 2.97 10.27
CA HIS A 31 -15.96 2.73 9.00
C HIS A 31 -14.45 2.69 9.23
N TRP A 32 -13.81 1.68 8.66
CA TRP A 32 -12.37 1.47 8.84
C TRP A 32 -11.65 1.53 7.50
N ILE A 33 -10.51 2.19 7.49
CA ILE A 33 -9.59 2.21 6.36
C ILE A 33 -8.30 1.54 6.80
N ARG A 34 -7.86 0.57 6.02
CA ARG A 34 -6.55 -0.03 6.20
C ARG A 34 -5.56 0.72 5.33
N SER A 35 -4.93 1.74 5.88
CA SER A 35 -3.91 2.50 5.16
C SER A 35 -2.64 1.68 5.03
N ALA A 36 -1.90 1.89 3.94
CA ALA A 36 -0.73 1.08 3.63
C ALA A 36 0.45 1.95 3.21
N VAL A 37 1.65 1.47 3.51
CA VAL A 37 2.90 2.03 2.99
C VAL A 37 3.81 0.89 2.56
N LEU A 38 4.56 1.12 1.49
CA LEU A 38 5.60 0.19 1.04
C LEU A 38 6.93 0.64 1.62
N VAL A 39 7.64 -0.27 2.26
CA VAL A 39 8.94 0.01 2.87
C VAL A 39 9.99 -0.97 2.36
N ASP A 40 11.26 -0.57 2.43
CA ASP A 40 12.37 -1.47 2.15
C ASP A 40 12.82 -2.21 3.42
N GLY A 41 13.88 -3.03 3.30
CA GLY A 41 14.35 -3.84 4.41
C GLY A 41 14.93 -3.03 5.58
N THR A 42 15.22 -1.75 5.38
CA THR A 42 15.69 -0.87 6.46
C THR A 42 14.53 -0.16 7.15
N GLY A 43 13.31 -0.31 6.64
CA GLY A 43 12.14 0.40 7.13
C GLY A 43 11.92 1.76 6.49
N ALA A 44 12.73 2.12 5.50
CA ALA A 44 12.55 3.38 4.78
C ALA A 44 11.30 3.30 3.90
N MET A 45 10.47 4.33 3.96
CA MET A 45 9.24 4.38 3.18
C MET A 45 9.55 4.68 1.72
N LEU A 46 9.08 3.80 0.83
CA LEU A 46 9.21 3.97 -0.61
C LEU A 46 7.96 4.59 -1.24
N LEU A 47 6.78 4.24 -0.71
CA LEU A 47 5.52 4.71 -1.27
C LEU A 47 4.46 4.70 -0.18
N ASP A 48 3.74 5.81 -0.08
CA ASP A 48 2.58 5.94 0.81
C ASP A 48 1.32 5.97 -0.05
N PHE A 49 0.42 5.02 0.18
CA PHE A 49 -0.83 4.94 -0.59
C PHE A 49 -1.87 5.94 -0.15
N GLY A 50 -1.60 6.69 0.92
CA GLY A 50 -2.48 7.75 1.37
C GLY A 50 -3.56 7.27 2.33
N ALA A 51 -4.21 8.22 2.96
CA ALA A 51 -5.19 7.94 4.02
C ALA A 51 -6.60 7.68 3.50
N SER A 52 -6.85 7.91 2.22
CA SER A 52 -8.19 7.75 1.64
C SER A 52 -8.40 6.40 0.96
N TRP A 53 -7.37 5.58 0.88
CA TRP A 53 -7.44 4.28 0.23
C TRP A 53 -7.25 3.17 1.25
N SER A 54 -8.16 2.19 1.21
CA SER A 54 -8.06 1.00 2.04
C SER A 54 -7.45 -0.13 1.22
N ALA A 55 -6.40 -0.76 1.74
CA ALA A 55 -5.77 -1.90 1.10
C ALA A 55 -6.55 -3.16 1.49
N ASP A 56 -7.44 -3.60 0.62
CA ASP A 56 -8.30 -4.75 0.89
C ASP A 56 -7.54 -6.06 0.80
N THR A 57 -6.65 -6.20 -0.19
CA THR A 57 -5.78 -7.37 -0.31
C THR A 57 -4.37 -6.95 -0.68
N ILE A 58 -3.39 -7.69 -0.17
CA ILE A 58 -1.98 -7.45 -0.43
C ILE A 58 -1.33 -8.81 -0.66
N ARG A 59 -0.72 -9.00 -1.84
CA ARG A 59 -0.10 -10.27 -2.17
C ARG A 59 1.17 -10.05 -2.97
N TRP A 60 2.29 -10.54 -2.47
CA TRP A 60 3.54 -10.53 -3.21
C TRP A 60 3.48 -11.57 -4.32
N ILE A 61 3.70 -11.14 -5.55
CA ILE A 61 3.73 -12.01 -6.72
C ILE A 61 5.11 -12.68 -6.81
N ASP A 62 6.14 -11.89 -6.55
CA ASP A 62 7.53 -12.35 -6.49
C ASP A 62 8.29 -11.43 -5.54
N GLU A 63 9.63 -11.44 -5.60
CA GLU A 63 10.48 -10.67 -4.70
C GLU A 63 10.30 -9.16 -4.78
N THR A 64 9.85 -8.67 -5.94
CA THR A 64 9.84 -7.23 -6.20
C THR A 64 8.47 -6.70 -6.57
N HIS A 65 7.51 -7.56 -6.89
CA HIS A 65 6.18 -7.16 -7.35
C HIS A 65 5.13 -7.53 -6.32
N VAL A 66 4.32 -6.56 -5.93
CA VAL A 66 3.20 -6.79 -5.01
C VAL A 66 1.89 -6.33 -5.65
N ALA A 67 0.89 -7.19 -5.59
CA ALA A 67 -0.47 -6.89 -6.05
C ALA A 67 -1.27 -6.37 -4.87
N ILE A 68 -1.86 -5.21 -5.03
CA ILE A 68 -2.65 -4.56 -3.99
C ILE A 68 -3.99 -4.13 -4.56
N ASP A 69 -5.07 -4.56 -3.91
CA ASP A 69 -6.41 -4.09 -4.23
C ASP A 69 -6.76 -2.96 -3.27
N LEU A 70 -7.05 -1.79 -3.82
CA LEU A 70 -7.38 -0.60 -3.06
C LEU A 70 -8.84 -0.22 -3.26
N ARG A 71 -9.45 0.31 -2.21
CA ARG A 71 -10.79 0.86 -2.25
C ARG A 71 -10.78 2.24 -1.61
N ARG A 72 -11.30 3.22 -2.32
CA ARG A 72 -11.31 4.61 -1.84
C ARG A 72 -12.46 4.86 -0.88
N TYR A 73 -12.17 5.63 0.16
CA TYR A 73 -13.17 6.09 1.12
C TYR A 73 -13.04 7.61 1.30
N PRO A 74 -14.15 8.35 1.29
CA PRO A 74 -15.50 7.90 0.97
C PRO A 74 -15.69 7.69 -0.53
N GLY A 75 -16.60 6.80 -0.89
CA GLY A 75 -16.91 6.54 -2.29
C GLY A 75 -16.85 5.05 -2.60
N ASP A 76 -16.99 4.75 -3.89
CA ASP A 76 -17.04 3.37 -4.37
C ASP A 76 -15.93 3.06 -5.39
N ARG A 77 -14.94 3.93 -5.49
CA ARG A 77 -13.84 3.75 -6.42
C ARG A 77 -12.90 2.67 -5.92
N SER A 78 -12.52 1.76 -6.80
CA SER A 78 -11.54 0.73 -6.46
C SER A 78 -10.49 0.65 -7.56
N ALA A 79 -9.34 0.08 -7.23
CA ALA A 79 -8.24 -0.08 -8.16
C ALA A 79 -7.41 -1.29 -7.77
N ARG A 80 -6.88 -1.99 -8.77
CA ARG A 80 -5.88 -3.02 -8.56
C ARG A 80 -4.56 -2.51 -9.10
N LEU A 81 -3.55 -2.55 -8.25
CA LEU A 81 -2.21 -2.11 -8.58
C LEU A 81 -1.25 -3.30 -8.55
N ILE A 82 -0.31 -3.30 -9.47
CA ILE A 82 0.87 -4.16 -9.37
C ILE A 82 2.06 -3.24 -9.23
N VAL A 83 2.67 -3.23 -8.06
CA VAL A 83 3.73 -2.31 -7.69
C VAL A 83 5.08 -3.00 -7.79
N ASP A 84 6.02 -2.39 -8.50
CA ASP A 84 7.39 -2.86 -8.58
C ASP A 84 8.26 -2.04 -7.63
N ALA A 85 8.71 -2.68 -6.56
CA ALA A 85 9.48 -2.01 -5.50
C ALA A 85 10.88 -1.61 -5.96
N THR A 86 11.43 -2.24 -6.99
CA THR A 86 12.79 -1.94 -7.45
C THR A 86 12.84 -0.80 -8.44
N THR A 87 11.89 -0.73 -9.37
CA THR A 87 11.86 0.32 -10.39
C THR A 87 11.07 1.53 -9.95
N HIS A 88 10.40 1.47 -8.81
CA HIS A 88 9.52 2.52 -8.29
C HIS A 88 8.43 2.88 -9.30
N THR A 89 7.78 1.86 -9.81
CA THR A 89 6.66 2.00 -10.75
C THR A 89 5.50 1.12 -10.31
N ALA A 90 4.33 1.41 -10.87
CA ALA A 90 3.15 0.59 -10.65
C ALA A 90 2.31 0.57 -11.91
N VAL A 91 1.63 -0.55 -12.14
CA VAL A 91 0.66 -0.68 -13.23
C VAL A 91 -0.73 -0.48 -12.66
N VAL A 92 -1.45 0.49 -13.20
CA VAL A 92 -2.83 0.83 -12.82
C VAL A 92 -3.64 0.98 -14.09
N ASP A 93 -4.73 0.23 -14.21
CA ASP A 93 -5.62 0.30 -15.39
C ASP A 93 -4.84 0.15 -16.71
N GLY A 94 -3.84 -0.72 -16.74
CA GLY A 94 -3.04 -0.98 -17.92
C GLY A 94 -1.95 0.05 -18.20
N ALA A 95 -1.83 1.09 -17.40
CA ALA A 95 -0.81 2.13 -17.56
C ALA A 95 0.26 1.99 -16.49
N THR A 96 1.52 2.15 -16.90
CA THR A 96 2.64 2.14 -15.96
C THR A 96 2.91 3.56 -15.48
N LEU A 97 2.87 3.76 -14.17
CA LEU A 97 3.10 5.05 -13.53
C LEU A 97 4.33 4.97 -12.64
N THR A 98 5.10 6.06 -12.57
CA THR A 98 6.14 6.18 -11.54
C THR A 98 5.46 6.38 -10.19
N PHE A 99 6.23 6.21 -9.10
CA PHE A 99 5.67 6.46 -7.76
C PHE A 99 5.19 7.90 -7.60
N THR A 100 5.87 8.86 -8.22
CA THR A 100 5.43 10.25 -8.21
C THR A 100 4.10 10.42 -8.93
N GLU A 101 3.95 9.82 -10.09
CA GLU A 101 2.69 9.85 -10.84
C GLU A 101 1.59 9.12 -10.10
N LEU A 102 1.91 7.99 -9.49
CA LEU A 102 0.95 7.22 -8.71
C LEU A 102 0.44 8.02 -7.51
N ALA A 103 1.33 8.74 -6.83
CA ALA A 103 0.92 9.57 -5.70
C ALA A 103 -0.10 10.63 -6.10
N ARG A 104 0.04 11.20 -7.29
CA ARG A 104 -0.95 12.13 -7.83
C ARG A 104 -2.26 11.42 -8.17
N TRP A 105 -2.16 10.24 -8.77
CA TRP A 105 -3.34 9.46 -9.15
C TRP A 105 -4.17 9.06 -7.93
N LEU A 106 -3.49 8.81 -6.81
CA LEU A 106 -4.14 8.40 -5.55
C LEU A 106 -4.81 9.56 -4.80
N ARG A 107 -4.54 10.78 -5.17
CA ARG A 107 -5.13 11.94 -4.49
C ARG A 107 -6.63 12.05 -4.69
#